data_cc160a9534309e096c99561570c889db
#
_entry.id   cc160a9534309e096c99561570c889db
#
_cell.length_a   1.000
_cell.length_b   1.000
_cell.length_c   1.000
_cell.angle_alpha   90.00
_cell.angle_beta   90.00
_cell.angle_gamma   90.00
#
_symmetry.space_group_name_H-M   'P 1'
#
loop_
_entity.id
_entity.type
_entity.pdbx_description
1 polymer ?
#
loop_
_entity_poly.entity_id
_entity_poly.type
_entity_poly.pdbx_seq_one_letter_code
_entity_poly.pdbx_strand_id
1 'polypeptide(L)'
;MKLLVFVLDKVENLEPVLNKFEHIGIRGATILESKGMARALESHFDGSFLGSLRAVMEPDREDNRTVFALLKDEDVRRALDAIEAINGNFDAPGTGVAFTLPVADVRGLNKNY
;
A
#
# COMPACT_ATOMS: atom_id res chain seq x y z
N MET A 1 11.87 7.01 -14.80
CA MET A 1 10.78 6.11 -14.32
C MET A 1 11.12 5.56 -12.96
N LYS A 2 10.13 5.49 -12.12
CA LYS A 2 10.22 4.89 -10.80
C LYS A 2 9.14 3.85 -10.61
N LEU A 3 9.43 2.83 -9.82
CA LEU A 3 8.40 1.94 -9.30
C LEU A 3 8.05 2.44 -7.90
N LEU A 4 6.82 2.88 -7.72
CA LEU A 4 6.29 3.18 -6.40
C LEU A 4 5.73 1.90 -5.80
N VAL A 5 6.20 1.55 -4.61
CA VAL A 5 5.64 0.46 -3.82
C VAL A 5 5.03 1.07 -2.57
N PHE A 6 3.78 0.77 -2.36
CA PHE A 6 3.03 1.31 -1.23
C PHE A 6 2.32 0.17 -0.51
N VAL A 7 2.61 -0.01 0.77
CA VAL A 7 1.94 -1.01 1.60
C VAL A 7 0.92 -0.30 2.47
N LEU A 8 -0.34 -0.63 2.26
CA LEU A 8 -1.49 0.03 2.87
C LEU A 8 -2.10 -0.88 3.94
N ASP A 9 -2.06 -0.44 5.20
CA ASP A 9 -2.65 -1.18 6.32
C ASP A 9 -4.14 -0.92 6.46
N LYS A 10 -4.59 0.30 6.22
CA LYS A 10 -6.00 0.67 6.29
C LYS A 10 -6.69 0.40 4.96
N VAL A 11 -7.17 -0.81 4.78
CA VAL A 11 -7.73 -1.29 3.51
C VAL A 11 -8.90 -0.41 3.03
N GLU A 12 -9.65 0.18 3.94
CA GLU A 12 -10.75 1.09 3.62
C GLU A 12 -10.28 2.35 2.87
N ASN A 13 -8.99 2.68 2.94
CA ASN A 13 -8.42 3.82 2.23
C ASN A 13 -7.95 3.48 0.82
N LEU A 14 -7.98 2.21 0.41
CA LEU A 14 -7.47 1.79 -0.90
C LEU A 14 -8.24 2.48 -2.05
N GLU A 15 -9.55 2.34 -2.06
CA GLU A 15 -10.36 2.92 -3.13
C GLU A 15 -10.25 4.44 -3.20
N PRO A 16 -10.32 5.18 -2.08
CA PRO A 16 -10.05 6.62 -2.12
C PRO A 16 -8.68 7.01 -2.67
N VAL A 17 -7.63 6.25 -2.34
CA VAL A 17 -6.28 6.51 -2.87
C VAL A 17 -6.26 6.28 -4.38
N LEU A 18 -6.83 5.19 -4.86
CA LEU A 18 -6.88 4.88 -6.29
C LEU A 18 -7.68 5.93 -7.06
N ASN A 19 -8.79 6.40 -6.51
CA ASN A 19 -9.59 7.47 -7.10
C ASN A 19 -8.77 8.76 -7.19
N LYS A 20 -8.01 9.06 -6.15
CA LYS A 20 -7.14 10.25 -6.17
C LYS A 20 -6.03 10.12 -7.20
N PHE A 21 -5.45 8.93 -7.36
CA PHE A 21 -4.47 8.67 -8.40
C PHE A 21 -5.03 8.93 -9.79
N GLU A 22 -6.23 8.42 -10.05
CA GLU A 22 -6.89 8.66 -11.34
C GLU A 22 -7.09 10.15 -11.58
N HIS A 23 -7.51 10.90 -10.58
CA HIS A 23 -7.73 12.34 -10.66
C HIS A 23 -6.46 13.12 -11.05
N ILE A 24 -5.31 12.67 -10.57
CA ILE A 24 -4.04 13.34 -10.85
C ILE A 24 -3.29 12.72 -12.05
N GLY A 25 -3.94 11.83 -12.79
CA GLY A 25 -3.41 11.27 -14.02
C GLY A 25 -2.62 9.98 -13.87
N ILE A 26 -2.62 9.37 -12.70
CA ILE A 26 -1.98 8.07 -12.46
C ILE A 26 -3.04 7.00 -12.64
N ARG A 27 -2.92 6.21 -13.71
CA ARG A 27 -3.97 5.25 -14.09
C ARG A 27 -3.53 3.79 -14.04
N GLY A 28 -2.24 3.54 -13.93
CA GLY A 28 -1.72 2.18 -13.92
C GLY A 28 -1.20 1.80 -12.54
N ALA A 29 -1.93 0.95 -11.86
CA ALA A 29 -1.50 0.38 -10.59
C ALA A 29 -1.90 -1.08 -10.51
N THR A 30 -1.09 -1.87 -9.86
CA THR A 30 -1.36 -3.27 -9.57
C THR A 30 -1.49 -3.45 -8.07
N ILE A 31 -2.55 -4.09 -7.65
CA ILE A 31 -2.85 -4.28 -6.23
C ILE A 31 -2.70 -5.76 -5.89
N LEU A 32 -1.95 -6.05 -4.83
CA LEU A 32 -1.79 -7.39 -4.29
C LEU A 32 -2.36 -7.43 -2.88
N GLU A 33 -3.05 -8.51 -2.58
CA GLU A 33 -3.37 -8.85 -1.21
C GLU A 33 -2.08 -9.35 -0.56
N SER A 34 -1.72 -8.76 0.57
CA SER A 34 -0.45 -9.05 1.21
C SER A 34 -0.63 -9.17 2.72
N LYS A 35 0.38 -9.75 3.37
CA LYS A 35 0.36 -10.00 4.79
C LYS A 35 1.66 -9.50 5.41
N GLY A 36 1.56 -8.65 6.41
CA GLY A 36 2.72 -8.19 7.15
C GLY A 36 3.29 -9.26 8.06
N MET A 37 4.53 -9.08 8.46
CA MET A 37 5.23 -10.03 9.32
C MET A 37 4.50 -10.27 10.64
N ALA A 38 4.02 -9.21 11.28
CA ALA A 38 3.30 -9.32 12.55
C ALA A 38 2.04 -10.17 12.40
N ARG A 39 1.28 -9.95 11.31
CA ARG A 39 0.08 -10.71 11.03
C ARG A 39 0.40 -12.18 10.72
N ALA A 40 1.48 -12.42 9.95
CA ALA A 40 1.93 -13.76 9.62
C ALA A 40 2.35 -14.52 10.87
N LEU A 41 3.04 -13.87 11.79
CA LEU A 41 3.47 -14.48 13.05
C LEU A 41 2.29 -14.78 13.97
N GLU A 42 1.26 -13.93 13.99
CA GLU A 42 0.03 -14.20 14.76
C GLU A 42 -0.60 -15.54 14.38
N SER A 43 -0.64 -15.86 13.08
CA SER A 43 -1.24 -17.10 12.60
C SER A 43 -0.42 -18.34 12.96
N HIS A 44 0.86 -18.19 13.28
CA HIS A 44 1.75 -19.28 13.67
C HIS A 44 1.84 -19.49 15.19
N PHE A 45 1.37 -18.52 15.97
CA PHE A 45 1.37 -18.62 17.43
C PHE A 45 0.07 -19.20 17.97
N ASP A 46 -0.41 -20.27 17.36
CA ASP A 46 -1.58 -20.99 17.84
C ASP A 46 -1.33 -21.47 19.29
N GLY A 47 -2.13 -20.97 20.21
CA GLY A 47 -2.00 -21.30 21.62
C GLY A 47 -1.11 -20.38 22.42
N SER A 48 -0.45 -19.39 21.82
CA SER A 48 0.23 -18.37 22.59
C SER A 48 -0.79 -17.38 23.15
N PHE A 49 -0.61 -17.00 24.40
CA PHE A 49 -1.47 -16.01 25.06
C PHE A 49 -1.49 -14.68 24.30
N LEU A 50 -0.33 -14.25 23.81
CA LEU A 50 -0.21 -12.99 23.06
C LEU A 50 -0.93 -13.04 21.72
N GLY A 51 -0.82 -14.13 20.98
CA GLY A 51 -1.53 -14.31 19.72
C GLY A 51 -3.03 -14.33 19.92
N SER A 52 -3.51 -15.05 20.94
CA SER A 52 -4.92 -15.11 21.30
C SER A 52 -5.45 -13.74 21.74
N LEU A 53 -4.65 -13.00 22.50
CA LEU A 53 -5.02 -11.67 22.96
C LEU A 53 -5.16 -10.69 21.78
N ARG A 54 -4.24 -10.73 20.83
CA ARG A 54 -4.30 -9.89 19.62
C ARG A 54 -5.52 -10.23 18.77
N ALA A 55 -5.82 -11.50 18.60
CA ALA A 55 -7.00 -11.95 17.85
C ALA A 55 -8.29 -11.42 18.47
N VAL A 56 -8.36 -11.35 19.80
CA VAL A 56 -9.52 -10.81 20.52
C VAL A 56 -9.58 -9.29 20.43
N MET A 57 -8.44 -8.62 20.53
CA MET A 57 -8.38 -7.15 20.52
C MET A 57 -8.54 -6.55 19.11
N GLU A 58 -8.15 -7.28 18.06
CA GLU A 58 -8.24 -6.84 16.67
C GLU A 58 -8.91 -7.92 15.81
N PRO A 59 -10.15 -8.32 16.13
CA PRO A 59 -10.80 -9.45 15.43
C PRO A 59 -11.07 -9.16 13.96
N ASP A 60 -11.21 -7.88 13.58
CA ASP A 60 -11.56 -7.45 12.22
C ASP A 60 -10.34 -6.95 11.43
N ARG A 61 -9.14 -7.22 11.92
CA ARG A 61 -7.94 -6.79 11.25
C ARG A 61 -7.76 -7.56 9.94
N GLU A 62 -7.90 -6.87 8.82
CA GLU A 62 -7.66 -7.42 7.50
C GLU A 62 -6.18 -7.42 7.18
N ASP A 63 -5.79 -8.28 6.25
CA ASP A 63 -4.46 -8.24 5.66
C ASP A 63 -4.30 -6.92 4.90
N ASN A 64 -3.05 -6.46 4.78
CA ASN A 64 -2.77 -5.22 4.08
C ASN A 64 -2.87 -5.41 2.56
N ARG A 65 -2.70 -4.31 1.83
CA ARG A 65 -2.62 -4.31 0.37
C ARG A 65 -1.30 -3.69 -0.04
N THR A 66 -0.65 -4.31 -1.02
CA THR A 66 0.56 -3.76 -1.62
C THR A 66 0.23 -3.26 -3.02
N VAL A 67 0.52 -2.00 -3.27
CA VAL A 67 0.23 -1.33 -4.53
C VAL A 67 1.54 -1.05 -5.26
N PHE A 68 1.61 -1.45 -6.52
CA PHE A 68 2.73 -1.15 -7.42
C PHE A 68 2.26 -0.18 -8.49
N ALA A 69 3.01 0.88 -8.71
CA ALA A 69 2.71 1.83 -9.78
C ALA A 69 4.00 2.28 -10.45
N LEU A 70 4.06 2.15 -11.79
CA LEU A 70 5.15 2.70 -12.58
C LEU A 70 4.85 4.17 -12.85
N LEU A 71 5.73 5.06 -12.44
CA LEU A 71 5.53 6.49 -12.51
C LEU A 71 6.68 7.18 -13.21
N LYS A 72 6.36 8.30 -13.87
CA LYS A 72 7.40 9.24 -14.26
C LYS A 72 7.99 9.88 -13.00
N ASP A 73 9.25 10.26 -13.07
CA ASP A 73 9.94 10.85 -11.90
C ASP A 73 9.18 12.06 -11.35
N GLU A 74 8.63 12.89 -12.22
CA GLU A 74 7.87 14.09 -11.83
C GLU A 74 6.54 13.78 -11.14
N ASP A 75 6.02 12.56 -11.27
CA ASP A 75 4.73 12.18 -10.68
C ASP A 75 4.86 11.58 -9.28
N VAL A 76 6.07 11.22 -8.87
CA VAL A 76 6.30 10.56 -7.59
C VAL A 76 5.80 11.39 -6.42
N ARG A 77 6.17 12.67 -6.39
CA ARG A 77 5.79 13.55 -5.28
C ARG A 77 4.28 13.72 -5.20
N ARG A 78 3.61 13.88 -6.34
CA ARG A 78 2.15 14.01 -6.38
C ARG A 78 1.46 12.75 -5.89
N ALA A 79 2.00 11.58 -6.24
CA ALA A 79 1.47 10.30 -5.78
C ALA A 79 1.61 10.17 -4.26
N LEU A 80 2.77 10.47 -3.71
CA LEU A 80 3.00 10.40 -2.26
C LEU A 80 2.11 11.38 -1.51
N ASP A 81 1.97 12.61 -2.02
CA ASP A 81 1.10 13.62 -1.41
C ASP A 81 -0.37 13.15 -1.43
N ALA A 82 -0.80 12.52 -2.53
CA ALA A 82 -2.15 11.99 -2.63
C ALA A 82 -2.42 10.88 -1.60
N ILE A 83 -1.46 10.00 -1.40
CA ILE A 83 -1.58 8.95 -0.39
C ILE A 83 -1.70 9.57 1.01
N GLU A 84 -0.84 10.53 1.33
CA GLU A 84 -0.86 11.17 2.64
C GLU A 84 -2.13 12.00 2.88
N ALA A 85 -2.70 12.59 1.84
CA ALA A 85 -3.94 13.35 1.96
C ALA A 85 -5.12 12.48 2.43
N ILE A 86 -5.10 11.20 2.08
CA ILE A 86 -6.18 10.27 2.40
C ILE A 86 -5.83 9.40 3.61
N ASN A 87 -4.60 8.89 3.64
CA ASN A 87 -4.18 7.87 4.60
C ASN A 87 -3.49 8.46 5.82
N GLY A 88 -3.12 9.73 5.78
CA GLY A 88 -2.37 10.39 6.86
C GLY A 88 -0.87 10.38 6.62
N ASN A 89 -0.16 11.14 7.43
CA ASN A 89 1.28 11.27 7.35
C ASN A 89 1.96 9.92 7.60
N PHE A 90 2.93 9.56 6.77
CA PHE A 90 3.66 8.29 6.90
C PHE A 90 4.43 8.16 8.22
N ASP A 91 4.71 9.25 8.90
CA ASP A 91 5.35 9.20 10.22
C ASP A 91 4.39 8.75 11.33
N ALA A 92 3.09 8.75 11.06
CA ALA A 92 2.09 8.31 12.03
C ALA A 92 1.98 6.78 12.07
N PRO A 93 1.68 6.18 13.22
CA PRO A 93 1.51 4.73 13.33
C PRO A 93 0.33 4.23 12.46
N GLY A 94 0.49 3.04 11.87
CA GLY A 94 -0.58 2.37 11.13
C GLY A 94 -0.87 2.93 9.74
N THR A 95 -0.02 3.83 9.24
CA THR A 95 -0.21 4.43 7.91
C THR A 95 0.48 3.66 6.79
N GLY A 96 1.22 2.60 7.12
CA GLY A 96 1.92 1.80 6.13
C GLY A 96 3.27 2.39 5.75
N VAL A 97 3.81 1.95 4.62
CA VAL A 97 5.10 2.39 4.13
C VAL A 97 5.04 2.57 2.61
N ALA A 98 5.74 3.57 2.11
CA ALA A 98 5.89 3.79 0.68
C ALA A 98 7.36 4.04 0.37
N PHE A 99 7.80 3.50 -0.76
CA PHE A 99 9.16 3.71 -1.24
C PHE A 99 9.20 3.60 -2.75
N THR A 100 10.26 4.10 -3.35
CA THR A 100 10.44 4.05 -4.80
C THR A 100 11.74 3.38 -5.16
N LEU A 101 11.76 2.78 -6.36
CA LEU A 101 12.92 2.13 -6.95
C LEU A 101 13.11 2.70 -8.36
N PRO A 102 14.37 2.94 -8.79
CA PRO A 102 14.62 3.30 -10.18
C PRO A 102 14.28 2.12 -11.10
N VAL A 103 13.70 2.42 -12.25
CA VAL A 103 13.36 1.43 -13.27
C VAL A 103 14.18 1.72 -14.52
N ALA A 104 15.03 0.77 -14.90
CA ALA A 104 15.93 0.94 -16.03
C ALA A 104 15.22 0.83 -17.37
N ASP A 105 14.40 -0.22 -17.53
CA ASP A 105 13.72 -0.51 -18.79
C ASP A 105 12.26 -0.85 -18.54
N VAL A 106 11.37 -0.33 -19.41
CA VAL A 106 9.94 -0.61 -19.34
C VAL A 106 9.43 -0.91 -20.74
N ARG A 107 8.62 -1.95 -20.86
CA ARG A 107 7.89 -2.26 -22.09
C ARG A 107 6.42 -2.44 -21.76
N GLY A 108 5.55 -2.02 -22.66
CA GLY A 108 4.12 -2.21 -22.51
C GLY A 108 3.42 -1.12 -21.69
N LEU A 109 4.12 -0.04 -21.36
CA LEU A 109 3.54 1.05 -20.56
C LEU A 109 2.56 1.91 -21.36
N ASN A 110 2.76 2.05 -22.68
CA ASN A 110 1.97 2.97 -23.52
C ASN A 110 0.67 2.32 -24.02
N LYS A 111 0.05 1.51 -23.22
CA LYS A 111 -1.28 0.97 -23.54
C LYS A 111 -2.34 1.98 -23.11
N ASN A 112 -3.37 2.14 -23.94
CA ASN A 112 -4.53 2.94 -23.56
C ASN A 112 -5.38 2.13 -22.59
N TYR A 113 -5.55 2.69 -21.42
CA TYR A 113 -6.42 2.12 -20.42
C TYR A 113 -7.82 2.74 -20.53
#